data_78d25f4830ec31610dca8411d31e4309
#
_entry.id   78d25f4830ec31610dca8411d31e4309
#
_cell.length_a   1.000
_cell.length_b   1.000
_cell.length_c   1.000
_cell.angle_alpha   90.00
_cell.angle_beta   90.00
_cell.angle_gamma   90.00
#
_symmetry.space_group_name_H-M   'P 1'
#
loop_
_entity.id
_entity.type
_entity.pdbx_description
1 polymer ?
#
loop_
_entity_poly.entity_id
_entity_poly.type
_entity_poly.pdbx_seq_one_letter_code
_entity_poly.pdbx_strand_id
1 'polypeptide(L)'
;MAGRFARVATRRRARGFLFGLLGDLPRKNCWSIAEHAGDTDPHGMQYLLGRAVWDTDGVRDDLRDYVTTGLGDSDAVLVVDETGDLKKGTCTVGVQRQYTGTAGRIENAQVAVYLTYAAARGHTLIDRELYLPQSWAADPQRL
;
A
#
# COMPACT_ATOMS: atom_id res chain seq x y z
N MET A 1 -5.97 9.52 -12.57
CA MET A 1 -5.34 9.79 -11.24
C MET A 1 -5.45 11.24 -10.74
N ALA A 2 -5.18 12.31 -11.54
CA ALA A 2 -5.14 13.69 -11.01
C ALA A 2 -6.43 14.12 -10.27
N GLY A 3 -7.60 13.72 -10.77
CA GLY A 3 -8.92 14.03 -10.19
C GLY A 3 -9.23 13.32 -8.86
N ARG A 4 -8.39 12.36 -8.44
CA ARG A 4 -8.57 11.61 -7.19
C ARG A 4 -8.10 12.39 -5.95
N PHE A 5 -7.51 13.56 -6.15
CA PHE A 5 -6.98 14.42 -5.09
C PHE A 5 -7.70 15.75 -5.08
N ALA A 6 -8.44 16.04 -4.02
CA ALA A 6 -9.17 17.31 -3.87
C ALA A 6 -8.25 18.54 -3.84
N ARG A 7 -6.99 18.39 -3.39
CA ARG A 7 -6.02 19.47 -3.27
C ARG A 7 -4.79 19.23 -4.11
N VAL A 8 -4.33 20.26 -4.82
CA VAL A 8 -3.09 20.21 -5.63
C VAL A 8 -1.85 19.87 -4.77
N ALA A 9 -1.79 20.38 -3.54
CA ALA A 9 -0.69 20.09 -2.62
C ALA A 9 -0.61 18.58 -2.29
N THR A 10 -1.74 17.92 -2.00
CA THR A 10 -1.80 16.48 -1.74
C THR A 10 -1.33 15.67 -2.95
N ARG A 11 -1.80 16.05 -4.14
CA ARG A 11 -1.38 15.43 -5.40
C ARG A 11 0.13 15.56 -5.65
N ARG A 12 0.69 16.76 -5.40
CA ARG A 12 2.14 16.99 -5.54
C ARG A 12 2.94 16.12 -4.59
N ARG A 13 2.50 16.02 -3.33
CA ARG A 13 3.12 15.14 -2.33
C ARG A 13 3.03 13.66 -2.67
N ALA A 14 1.86 13.20 -3.15
CA ALA A 14 1.70 11.82 -3.63
C ALA A 14 2.67 11.51 -4.77
N ARG A 15 2.85 12.44 -5.72
CA ARG A 15 3.85 12.29 -6.78
C ARG A 15 5.28 12.22 -6.21
N GLY A 16 5.66 13.13 -5.31
CA GLY A 16 6.98 13.12 -4.64
C GLY A 16 7.23 11.83 -3.88
N PHE A 17 6.20 11.33 -3.18
CA PHE A 17 6.25 10.07 -2.46
C PHE A 17 6.53 8.88 -3.38
N LEU A 18 5.84 8.79 -4.52
CA LEU A 18 6.07 7.75 -5.53
C LEU A 18 7.49 7.81 -6.10
N PHE A 19 7.98 8.99 -6.45
CA PHE A 19 9.37 9.14 -6.92
C PHE A 19 10.39 8.75 -5.86
N GLY A 20 10.15 9.07 -4.60
CA GLY A 20 11.00 8.64 -3.50
C GLY A 20 10.98 7.11 -3.29
N LEU A 21 9.82 6.46 -3.46
CA LEU A 21 9.72 4.99 -3.43
C LEU A 21 10.48 4.33 -4.59
N LEU A 22 10.46 4.94 -5.77
CA LEU A 22 11.15 4.45 -6.97
C LEU A 22 12.64 4.87 -7.01
N GLY A 23 13.01 5.88 -6.24
CA GLY A 23 14.38 6.40 -6.17
C GLY A 23 15.34 5.45 -5.47
N ASP A 24 16.63 5.63 -5.74
CA ASP A 24 17.72 4.89 -5.07
C ASP A 24 18.02 5.55 -3.71
N LEU A 25 17.13 5.31 -2.73
CA LEU A 25 17.28 5.79 -1.37
C LEU A 25 17.70 4.64 -0.46
N PRO A 26 18.74 4.83 0.37
CA PRO A 26 19.20 3.79 1.32
C PRO A 26 18.12 3.38 2.31
N ARG A 27 17.21 4.29 2.61
CA ARG A 27 16.09 4.08 3.52
C ARG A 27 14.86 4.81 3.00
N LYS A 28 13.75 4.09 2.81
CA LYS A 28 12.48 4.65 2.32
C LYS A 28 11.54 4.90 3.49
N ASN A 29 11.59 6.11 4.04
CA ASN A 29 10.70 6.60 5.09
C ASN A 29 10.27 8.04 4.78
N CYS A 30 9.31 8.59 5.54
CA CYS A 30 8.82 9.94 5.27
C CYS A 30 9.90 11.02 5.30
N TRP A 31 10.96 10.83 6.09
CA TRP A 31 12.05 11.78 6.19
C TRP A 31 12.89 11.79 4.91
N SER A 32 13.49 10.66 4.55
CA SER A 32 14.35 10.55 3.36
C SER A 32 13.60 10.79 2.05
N ILE A 33 12.30 10.42 1.99
CA ILE A 33 11.45 10.72 0.84
C ILE A 33 11.16 12.22 0.73
N ALA A 34 10.93 12.91 1.86
CA ALA A 34 10.72 14.36 1.89
C ALA A 34 11.98 15.11 1.41
N GLU A 35 13.15 14.76 1.93
CA GLU A 35 14.44 15.32 1.48
C GLU A 35 14.66 15.08 -0.03
N HIS A 36 14.40 13.89 -0.53
CA HIS A 36 14.49 13.56 -1.95
C HIS A 36 13.53 14.39 -2.82
N ALA A 37 12.36 14.72 -2.28
CA ALA A 37 11.37 15.57 -2.94
C ALA A 37 11.66 17.09 -2.82
N GLY A 38 12.72 17.48 -2.09
CA GLY A 38 13.10 18.87 -1.84
C GLY A 38 12.34 19.53 -0.68
N ASP A 39 11.63 18.75 0.14
CA ASP A 39 10.98 19.24 1.35
C ASP A 39 12.00 19.33 2.51
N THR A 40 11.85 20.33 3.38
CA THR A 40 12.75 20.56 4.53
C THR A 40 12.42 19.70 5.75
N ASP A 41 11.23 19.08 5.76
CA ASP A 41 10.73 18.26 6.87
C ASP A 41 9.82 17.12 6.37
N PRO A 42 9.59 16.07 7.20
CA PRO A 42 8.78 14.93 6.81
C PRO A 42 7.27 15.15 6.95
N HIS A 43 6.83 16.28 7.54
CA HIS A 43 5.42 16.48 7.93
C HIS A 43 4.46 16.39 6.73
N GLY A 44 4.90 16.88 5.56
CA GLY A 44 4.11 16.77 4.33
C GLY A 44 3.83 15.34 3.93
N MET A 45 4.83 14.45 4.00
CA MET A 45 4.71 13.03 3.66
C MET A 45 3.92 12.27 4.75
N GLN A 46 4.15 12.59 6.03
CA GLN A 46 3.36 12.03 7.14
C GLN A 46 1.88 12.43 7.04
N TYR A 47 1.60 13.69 6.69
CA TYR A 47 0.23 14.14 6.47
C TYR A 47 -0.44 13.39 5.30
N LEU A 48 0.29 13.16 4.19
CA LEU A 48 -0.21 12.40 3.05
C LEU A 48 -0.68 11.00 3.46
N LEU A 49 0.13 10.31 4.28
CA LEU A 49 -0.13 8.93 4.68
C LEU A 49 -1.16 8.79 5.81
N GLY A 50 -1.25 9.78 6.71
CA GLY A 50 -2.03 9.63 7.93
C GLY A 50 -3.30 10.47 8.01
N ARG A 51 -3.40 11.59 7.26
CA ARG A 51 -4.50 12.55 7.44
C ARG A 51 -5.08 13.11 6.14
N ALA A 52 -4.38 13.00 5.03
CA ALA A 52 -4.88 13.54 3.78
C ALA A 52 -6.07 12.72 3.28
N VAL A 53 -7.13 13.42 2.91
CA VAL A 53 -8.31 12.81 2.29
C VAL A 53 -8.12 12.83 0.78
N TRP A 54 -8.13 11.65 0.18
CA TRP A 54 -8.09 11.42 -1.26
C TRP A 54 -8.76 10.08 -1.60
N ASP A 55 -9.20 9.94 -2.82
CA ASP A 55 -9.92 8.77 -3.31
C ASP A 55 -8.93 7.60 -3.56
N THR A 56 -8.67 6.82 -2.51
CA THR A 56 -7.73 5.68 -2.55
C THR A 56 -8.21 4.58 -3.48
N ASP A 57 -9.50 4.31 -3.48
CA ASP A 57 -10.10 3.27 -4.32
C ASP A 57 -10.07 3.67 -5.79
N GLY A 58 -10.41 4.92 -6.07
CA GLY A 58 -10.29 5.44 -7.42
C GLY A 58 -8.86 5.48 -7.95
N VAL A 59 -7.84 5.71 -7.10
CA VAL A 59 -6.43 5.58 -7.51
C VAL A 59 -6.09 4.14 -7.83
N ARG A 60 -6.56 3.18 -7.02
CA ARG A 60 -6.39 1.75 -7.29
C ARG A 60 -7.04 1.35 -8.61
N ASP A 61 -8.27 1.79 -8.86
CA ASP A 61 -9.00 1.52 -10.09
C ASP A 61 -8.30 2.12 -11.32
N ASP A 62 -7.84 3.37 -11.24
CA ASP A 62 -7.02 4.01 -12.28
C ASP A 62 -5.73 3.22 -12.58
N LEU A 63 -5.08 2.63 -11.54
CA LEU A 63 -3.90 1.77 -11.69
C LEU A 63 -4.27 0.44 -12.36
N ARG A 64 -5.39 -0.17 -11.97
CA ARG A 64 -5.89 -1.41 -12.58
C ARG A 64 -6.17 -1.21 -14.07
N ASP A 65 -6.84 -0.12 -14.44
CA ASP A 65 -7.12 0.24 -15.82
C ASP A 65 -5.80 0.45 -16.61
N TYR A 66 -4.83 1.11 -16.01
CA TYR A 66 -3.51 1.30 -16.61
C TYR A 66 -2.80 -0.03 -16.88
N VAL A 67 -2.83 -0.95 -15.92
CA VAL A 67 -2.24 -2.29 -16.04
C VAL A 67 -2.94 -3.09 -17.13
N THR A 68 -4.26 -3.16 -17.10
CA THR A 68 -5.03 -3.94 -18.09
C THR A 68 -4.90 -3.37 -19.51
N THR A 69 -4.75 -2.05 -19.64
CA THR A 69 -4.47 -1.41 -20.94
C THR A 69 -3.06 -1.71 -21.43
N GLY A 70 -2.06 -1.69 -20.54
CA GLY A 70 -0.64 -1.86 -20.88
C GLY A 70 -0.19 -3.30 -21.00
N LEU A 71 -0.69 -4.19 -20.13
CA LEU A 71 -0.31 -5.61 -20.04
C LEU A 71 -1.45 -6.56 -20.45
N GLY A 72 -2.60 -6.02 -20.93
CA GLY A 72 -3.79 -6.81 -21.23
C GLY A 72 -3.49 -8.03 -22.08
N ASP A 73 -3.91 -9.20 -21.61
CA ASP A 73 -3.69 -10.51 -22.23
C ASP A 73 -4.90 -11.40 -21.90
N SER A 74 -5.48 -12.07 -22.92
CA SER A 74 -6.60 -12.99 -22.74
C SER A 74 -6.22 -14.24 -21.94
N ASP A 75 -4.94 -14.59 -21.93
CA ASP A 75 -4.40 -15.77 -21.26
C ASP A 75 -3.78 -15.41 -19.89
N ALA A 76 -3.98 -14.17 -19.43
CA ALA A 76 -3.49 -13.75 -18.12
C ALA A 76 -4.12 -14.56 -16.98
N VAL A 77 -3.33 -14.76 -15.92
CA VAL A 77 -3.75 -15.46 -14.71
C VAL A 77 -3.88 -14.46 -13.57
N LEU A 78 -4.93 -14.60 -12.77
CA LEU A 78 -5.08 -13.89 -11.50
C LEU A 78 -4.57 -14.77 -10.37
N VAL A 79 -3.60 -14.28 -9.62
CA VAL A 79 -3.01 -14.96 -8.47
C VAL A 79 -3.42 -14.22 -7.20
N VAL A 80 -4.04 -14.93 -6.27
CA VAL A 80 -4.39 -14.42 -4.93
C VAL A 80 -3.43 -15.03 -3.93
N ASP A 81 -2.75 -14.19 -3.17
CA ASP A 81 -1.81 -14.63 -2.14
C ASP A 81 -1.79 -13.66 -0.96
N GLU A 82 -1.32 -14.14 0.18
CA GLU A 82 -1.22 -13.38 1.40
C GLU A 82 0.25 -13.03 1.75
N THR A 83 0.44 -11.88 2.35
CA THR A 83 1.75 -11.47 2.86
C THR A 83 1.61 -10.95 4.29
N GLY A 84 2.41 -11.51 5.19
CA GLY A 84 2.47 -11.08 6.58
C GLY A 84 3.60 -10.08 6.81
N ASP A 85 3.26 -8.94 7.42
CA ASP A 85 4.21 -7.89 7.82
C ASP A 85 4.38 -7.90 9.34
N LEU A 86 5.59 -8.19 9.80
CA LEU A 86 5.90 -8.30 11.23
C LEU A 86 5.78 -6.94 11.91
N LYS A 87 5.08 -6.91 13.02
CA LYS A 87 4.85 -5.70 13.83
C LYS A 87 5.34 -5.89 15.25
N LYS A 88 5.94 -4.85 15.82
CA LYS A 88 6.39 -4.85 17.22
C LYS A 88 5.30 -4.43 18.21
N GLY A 89 4.34 -3.63 17.73
CA GLY A 89 3.26 -3.09 18.55
C GLY A 89 1.94 -3.85 18.39
N THR A 90 0.96 -3.47 19.20
CA THR A 90 -0.39 -4.08 19.24
C THR A 90 -1.49 -3.17 18.69
N CYS A 91 -1.15 -1.93 18.29
CA CYS A 91 -2.11 -0.90 17.86
C CYS A 91 -2.28 -0.82 16.32
N THR A 92 -1.48 -1.55 15.53
CA THR A 92 -1.66 -1.57 14.08
C THR A 92 -2.92 -2.34 13.75
N VAL A 93 -3.80 -1.78 12.93
CA VAL A 93 -5.07 -2.41 12.55
C VAL A 93 -4.83 -3.81 11.98
N GLY A 94 -5.59 -4.80 12.46
CA GLY A 94 -5.46 -6.20 12.03
C GLY A 94 -4.28 -6.97 12.62
N VAL A 95 -3.45 -6.35 13.48
CA VAL A 95 -2.31 -7.05 14.09
C VAL A 95 -2.76 -8.04 15.17
N GLN A 96 -2.21 -9.23 15.11
CA GLN A 96 -2.30 -10.25 16.16
C GLN A 96 -1.19 -11.29 16.01
N ARG A 97 -1.06 -12.17 17.01
CA ARG A 97 -0.23 -13.38 16.86
C ARG A 97 -0.91 -14.36 15.92
N GLN A 98 -0.31 -14.57 14.76
CA GLN A 98 -0.85 -15.45 13.72
C GLN A 98 0.29 -16.05 12.90
N TYR A 99 0.03 -17.17 12.23
CA TYR A 99 1.00 -17.72 11.30
C TYR A 99 1.20 -16.73 10.13
N THR A 100 2.43 -16.57 9.73
CA THR A 100 2.78 -15.81 8.52
C THR A 100 3.84 -16.58 7.73
N GLY A 101 3.58 -16.82 6.45
CA GLY A 101 4.50 -17.47 5.52
C GLY A 101 5.83 -16.71 5.40
N THR A 102 5.81 -15.39 5.50
CA THR A 102 7.00 -14.53 5.48
C THR A 102 8.01 -14.87 6.59
N ALA A 103 7.53 -15.23 7.79
CA ALA A 103 8.38 -15.63 8.91
C ALA A 103 8.48 -17.16 9.06
N GLY A 104 7.63 -17.93 8.40
CA GLY A 104 7.55 -19.39 8.53
C GLY A 104 7.08 -19.88 9.91
N ARG A 105 6.45 -19.01 10.71
CA ARG A 105 6.05 -19.29 12.09
C ARG A 105 4.97 -18.33 12.58
N ILE A 106 4.45 -18.59 13.80
CA ILE A 106 3.52 -17.68 14.46
C ILE A 106 4.28 -16.49 15.03
N GLU A 107 3.95 -15.29 14.51
CA GLU A 107 4.51 -14.02 14.95
C GLU A 107 3.42 -12.97 15.12
N ASN A 108 3.76 -11.85 15.75
CA ASN A 108 2.90 -10.68 15.80
C ASN A 108 2.96 -9.98 14.45
N ALA A 109 1.93 -10.16 13.63
CA ALA A 109 1.91 -9.73 12.25
C ALA A 109 0.57 -9.13 11.83
N GLN A 110 0.62 -8.22 10.88
CA GLN A 110 -0.51 -7.77 10.08
C GLN A 110 -0.47 -8.53 8.76
N VAL A 111 -1.59 -9.04 8.29
CA VAL A 111 -1.67 -9.80 7.04
C VAL A 111 -2.50 -9.03 6.02
N ALA A 112 -2.00 -8.92 4.80
CA ALA A 112 -2.73 -8.41 3.67
C ALA A 112 -2.81 -9.46 2.57
N VAL A 113 -3.96 -9.54 1.90
CA VAL A 113 -4.18 -10.36 0.72
C VAL A 113 -3.99 -9.49 -0.50
N TYR A 114 -3.24 -9.97 -1.46
CA TYR A 114 -2.96 -9.29 -2.72
C TYR A 114 -3.53 -10.04 -3.90
N LEU A 115 -4.02 -9.28 -4.88
CA LEU A 115 -4.40 -9.79 -6.19
C LEU A 115 -3.34 -9.37 -7.20
N THR A 116 -2.69 -10.35 -7.80
CA THR A 116 -1.67 -10.16 -8.83
C THR A 116 -2.22 -10.53 -10.19
N TYR A 117 -2.06 -9.63 -11.16
CA TYR A 117 -2.25 -9.90 -12.57
C TYR A 117 -0.93 -10.39 -13.17
N ALA A 118 -0.91 -11.57 -13.76
CA ALA A 118 0.26 -12.19 -14.37
C ALA A 118 -0.02 -12.55 -15.83
N ALA A 119 0.77 -11.99 -16.73
CA ALA A 119 0.70 -12.23 -18.17
C ALA A 119 2.08 -12.53 -18.74
N ALA A 120 2.17 -12.97 -19.98
CA ALA A 120 3.45 -13.26 -20.64
C ALA A 120 4.41 -12.06 -20.68
N ARG A 121 3.88 -10.84 -20.72
CA ARG A 121 4.65 -9.59 -20.77
C ARG A 121 5.10 -9.07 -19.41
N GLY A 122 4.62 -9.63 -18.30
CA GLY A 122 4.95 -9.22 -16.95
C GLY A 122 3.83 -9.49 -15.95
N HIS A 123 4.11 -9.15 -14.70
CA HIS A 123 3.14 -9.29 -13.60
C HIS A 123 3.18 -8.05 -12.69
N THR A 124 2.05 -7.77 -12.05
CA THR A 124 1.94 -6.67 -11.09
C THR A 124 0.75 -6.86 -10.16
N LEU A 125 0.83 -6.24 -8.98
CA LEU A 125 -0.29 -6.17 -8.05
C LEU A 125 -1.36 -5.21 -8.62
N ILE A 126 -2.62 -5.64 -8.59
CA ILE A 126 -3.76 -4.84 -9.07
C ILE A 126 -4.81 -4.58 -7.99
N ASP A 127 -4.73 -5.31 -6.88
CA ASP A 127 -5.60 -5.09 -5.73
C ASP A 127 -4.97 -5.61 -4.44
N ARG A 128 -5.51 -5.18 -3.32
CA ARG A 128 -5.13 -5.65 -1.97
C ARG A 128 -6.31 -5.51 -1.03
N GLU A 129 -6.34 -6.35 0.00
CA GLU A 129 -7.28 -6.23 1.11
C GLU A 129 -6.57 -6.56 2.42
N LEU A 130 -6.92 -5.83 3.49
CA LEU A 130 -6.38 -6.10 4.80
C LEU A 130 -7.17 -7.22 5.46
N TYR A 131 -6.49 -8.27 5.90
CA TYR A 131 -7.12 -9.29 6.72
C TYR A 131 -7.42 -8.73 8.11
N LEU A 132 -8.70 -8.68 8.47
CA LEU A 132 -9.15 -8.31 9.80
C LEU A 132 -9.48 -9.57 10.61
N PRO A 133 -8.66 -9.91 11.61
CA PRO A 133 -8.97 -11.01 12.53
C PRO A 133 -10.30 -10.78 13.26
N GLN A 134 -10.97 -11.87 13.64
CA GLN A 134 -12.25 -11.80 14.38
C GLN A 134 -12.13 -10.93 15.64
N SER A 135 -11.00 -10.96 16.33
CA SER A 135 -10.73 -10.15 17.53
C SER A 135 -10.72 -8.64 17.26
N TRP A 136 -10.49 -8.23 16.00
CA TRP A 136 -10.60 -6.85 15.55
C TRP A 136 -12.00 -6.52 15.03
N ALA A 137 -12.56 -7.39 14.19
CA ALA A 137 -13.87 -7.18 13.60
C ALA A 137 -15.02 -7.17 14.65
N ALA A 138 -14.82 -7.84 15.79
CA ALA A 138 -15.78 -7.88 16.89
C ALA A 138 -15.64 -6.71 17.89
N ASP A 139 -14.62 -5.85 17.75
CA ASP A 139 -14.35 -4.74 18.67
C ASP A 139 -14.41 -3.40 17.95
N PRO A 140 -15.56 -2.68 18.01
CA PRO A 140 -15.69 -1.37 17.34
C PRO A 140 -14.73 -0.28 17.85
N GLN A 141 -14.10 -0.46 19.02
CA GLN A 141 -13.14 0.50 19.56
C GLN A 141 -11.74 0.34 18.97
N ARG A 142 -11.50 -0.78 18.28
CA ARG A 142 -10.21 -1.06 17.61
C ARG A 142 -10.21 -0.69 16.13
N LEU A 143 -11.37 -0.46 15.53
CA LEU A 143 -11.56 -0.02 14.15
C LEU A 143 -11.76 1.50 14.07
#